data_10922620fa3957610f0ad473fccf226c
#
_entry.id   10922620fa3957610f0ad473fccf226c
#
_cell.length_a   1.000
_cell.length_b   1.000
_cell.length_c   1.000
_cell.angle_alpha   90.00
_cell.angle_beta   90.00
_cell.angle_gamma   90.00
#
_symmetry.space_group_name_H-M   'P 1'
#
loop_
_entity.id
_entity.type
_entity.pdbx_description
1 polymer ?
#
loop_
_entity_poly.entity_id
_entity_poly.type
_entity_poly.pdbx_seq_one_letter_code
_entity_poly.pdbx_strand_id
1 'polypeptide(L)'
;LIPCRLKSTRLKNKLLKKIYKYPLFAHTYFKSVDSNLDEVYICTGDDEIIEWCKKLNIKYVKTMNEHSNGTERCAEAGERLKLRLKDRIVNIQGDEPLIEKSNLNLLLSNFQKNKIADVTTLHRNIQSRNDQNTTKLVMNNKNKVLYISRADIPFSNKNLNRSIHVGIFCFEFKTLLKIRGFKKSFLEKNENIELIRCLENEIKVFSYDVKNELIGVDTMEEFKKVKLILENDKRYSDQINKFYTLA
;
A
#
# COMPACT_ATOMS: atom_id res chain seq x y z
N LEU A 1 -8.85 -2.67 -0.80
CA LEU A 1 -8.87 -1.84 -2.01
C LEU A 1 -7.44 -1.60 -2.48
N ILE A 2 -7.20 -1.77 -3.79
CA ILE A 2 -5.87 -1.64 -4.41
C ILE A 2 -5.94 -0.50 -5.43
N PRO A 3 -5.56 0.74 -5.05
CA PRO A 3 -5.58 1.86 -5.97
C PRO A 3 -4.47 1.70 -7.02
N CYS A 4 -4.86 1.80 -8.29
CA CYS A 4 -3.97 1.68 -9.44
C CYS A 4 -4.12 2.87 -10.38
N ARG A 5 -2.98 3.38 -10.90
CA ARG A 5 -2.93 4.40 -11.95
C ARG A 5 -1.70 4.20 -12.84
N LEU A 6 -1.82 4.50 -14.12
CA LEU A 6 -0.70 4.37 -15.07
C LEU A 6 0.29 5.52 -14.95
N LYS A 7 -0.18 6.71 -14.56
CA LYS A 7 0.68 7.89 -14.43
C LYS A 7 1.69 7.69 -13.30
N SER A 8 2.91 7.35 -13.67
CA SER A 8 4.06 7.21 -12.76
C SER A 8 5.27 7.96 -13.32
N THR A 9 5.99 8.68 -12.46
CA THR A 9 7.09 9.59 -12.84
C THR A 9 8.43 8.88 -12.95
N ARG A 10 8.78 8.03 -11.99
CA ARG A 10 10.09 7.35 -11.90
C ARG A 10 10.19 6.12 -12.81
N LEU A 11 9.15 5.33 -12.91
CA LEU A 11 9.10 4.14 -13.78
C LEU A 11 7.79 4.18 -14.58
N LYS A 12 7.87 4.63 -15.84
CA LYS A 12 6.71 4.78 -16.72
C LYS A 12 5.91 3.48 -16.84
N ASN A 13 4.60 3.56 -16.65
CA ASN A 13 3.64 2.44 -16.74
C ASN A 13 4.04 1.25 -15.84
N LYS A 14 4.61 1.52 -14.66
CA LYS A 14 5.16 0.48 -13.77
C LYS A 14 4.17 -0.64 -13.47
N LEU A 15 2.89 -0.32 -13.28
CA LEU A 15 1.86 -1.30 -12.93
C LEU A 15 1.54 -2.28 -14.07
N LEU A 16 1.84 -1.92 -15.32
CA LEU A 16 1.69 -2.81 -16.50
C LEU A 16 2.95 -3.60 -16.83
N LYS A 17 4.09 -3.34 -16.17
CA LYS A 17 5.28 -4.16 -16.38
C LYS A 17 5.03 -5.59 -15.92
N LYS A 18 5.50 -6.55 -16.71
CA LYS A 18 5.16 -7.96 -16.51
C LYS A 18 6.23 -8.71 -15.72
N ILE A 19 5.76 -9.48 -14.75
CA ILE A 19 6.50 -10.57 -14.12
C ILE A 19 5.77 -11.84 -14.55
N TYR A 20 6.50 -12.85 -15.04
CA TYR A 20 5.89 -13.89 -15.86
C TYR A 20 5.10 -13.25 -17.03
N LYS A 21 3.84 -13.61 -17.20
CA LYS A 21 2.95 -13.03 -18.24
C LYS A 21 1.97 -11.97 -17.70
N TYR A 22 2.06 -11.60 -16.42
CA TYR A 22 1.08 -10.78 -15.73
C TYR A 22 1.61 -9.41 -15.34
N PRO A 23 0.77 -8.37 -15.39
CA PRO A 23 1.15 -7.03 -14.97
C PRO A 23 1.40 -6.98 -13.46
N LEU A 24 2.29 -6.08 -13.04
CA LEU A 24 2.73 -5.92 -11.65
C LEU A 24 1.57 -5.84 -10.65
N PHE A 25 0.54 -5.04 -10.94
CA PHE A 25 -0.62 -4.87 -10.05
C PHE A 25 -1.40 -6.18 -9.82
N ALA A 26 -1.40 -7.08 -10.80
CA ALA A 26 -2.08 -8.36 -10.66
C ALA A 26 -1.41 -9.25 -9.61
N HIS A 27 -0.09 -9.16 -9.45
CA HIS A 27 0.64 -9.89 -8.38
C HIS A 27 0.22 -9.40 -7.00
N THR A 28 0.08 -8.07 -6.81
CA THR A 28 -0.47 -7.48 -5.57
C THR A 28 -1.89 -7.97 -5.31
N TYR A 29 -2.73 -8.02 -6.34
CA TYR A 29 -4.10 -8.53 -6.22
C TYR A 29 -4.12 -10.01 -5.80
N PHE A 30 -3.39 -10.88 -6.48
CA PHE A 30 -3.37 -12.32 -6.18
C PHE A 30 -2.88 -12.62 -4.77
N LYS A 31 -1.80 -11.97 -4.33
CA LYS A 31 -1.31 -12.06 -2.94
C LYS A 31 -2.34 -11.57 -1.92
N SER A 32 -3.13 -10.55 -2.29
CA SER A 32 -4.19 -10.02 -1.40
C SER A 32 -5.40 -10.95 -1.31
N VAL A 33 -5.81 -11.57 -2.41
CA VAL A 33 -6.94 -12.53 -2.42
C VAL A 33 -6.63 -13.79 -1.61
N ASP A 34 -5.38 -14.22 -1.57
CA ASP A 34 -4.94 -15.37 -0.75
C ASP A 34 -4.94 -15.08 0.77
N SER A 35 -5.36 -13.91 1.17
CA SER A 35 -5.42 -13.49 2.57
C SER A 35 -6.81 -13.69 3.19
N ASN A 36 -6.98 -13.22 4.44
CA ASN A 36 -8.25 -13.24 5.16
C ASN A 36 -9.09 -11.96 4.94
N LEU A 37 -8.97 -11.33 3.76
CA LEU A 37 -9.84 -10.22 3.36
C LEU A 37 -11.14 -10.77 2.78
N ASP A 38 -12.27 -10.17 3.15
CA ASP A 38 -13.59 -10.60 2.65
C ASP A 38 -13.71 -10.37 1.14
N GLU A 39 -13.21 -9.21 0.67
CA GLU A 39 -13.29 -8.80 -0.72
C GLU A 39 -12.04 -8.00 -1.13
N VAL A 40 -11.55 -8.20 -2.35
CA VAL A 40 -10.42 -7.45 -2.91
C VAL A 40 -10.83 -6.83 -4.24
N TYR A 41 -10.55 -5.54 -4.43
CA TYR A 41 -10.87 -4.81 -5.66
C TYR A 41 -9.68 -3.96 -6.12
N ILE A 42 -9.41 -3.98 -7.42
CA ILE A 42 -8.59 -2.97 -8.08
C ILE A 42 -9.42 -1.70 -8.26
N CYS A 43 -8.90 -0.55 -7.83
CA CYS A 43 -9.57 0.74 -7.96
C CYS A 43 -8.82 1.58 -8.98
N THR A 44 -9.41 1.83 -10.15
CA THR A 44 -8.73 2.52 -11.25
C THR A 44 -9.68 3.28 -12.16
N GLY A 45 -9.19 4.34 -12.79
CA GLY A 45 -9.86 5.00 -13.91
C GLY A 45 -9.23 4.65 -15.26
N ASP A 46 -8.09 3.96 -15.28
CA ASP A 46 -7.34 3.65 -16.49
C ASP A 46 -7.94 2.43 -17.22
N ASP A 47 -8.39 2.63 -18.45
CA ASP A 47 -9.05 1.56 -19.22
C ASP A 47 -8.11 0.38 -19.54
N GLU A 48 -6.81 0.61 -19.76
CA GLU A 48 -5.83 -0.48 -19.93
C GLU A 48 -5.73 -1.40 -18.69
N ILE A 49 -5.81 -0.84 -17.49
CA ILE A 49 -5.85 -1.66 -16.25
C ILE A 49 -7.17 -2.43 -16.17
N ILE A 50 -8.30 -1.80 -16.56
CA ILE A 50 -9.62 -2.43 -16.59
C ILE A 50 -9.64 -3.61 -17.56
N GLU A 51 -9.05 -3.45 -18.76
CA GLU A 51 -8.92 -4.53 -19.74
C GLU A 51 -8.16 -5.74 -19.17
N TRP A 52 -7.05 -5.48 -18.46
CA TRP A 52 -6.35 -6.54 -17.76
C TRP A 52 -7.18 -7.19 -16.65
N CYS A 53 -7.96 -6.40 -15.89
CA CYS A 53 -8.85 -6.93 -14.87
C CYS A 53 -9.90 -7.88 -15.49
N LYS A 54 -10.51 -7.48 -16.61
CA LYS A 54 -11.47 -8.32 -17.34
C LYS A 54 -10.80 -9.60 -17.85
N LYS A 55 -9.63 -9.49 -18.49
CA LYS A 55 -8.87 -10.64 -19.01
C LYS A 55 -8.50 -11.65 -17.93
N LEU A 56 -8.23 -11.19 -16.71
CA LEU A 56 -7.77 -12.03 -15.59
C LEU A 56 -8.89 -12.33 -14.59
N ASN A 57 -10.14 -12.00 -14.90
CA ASN A 57 -11.29 -12.12 -13.98
C ASN A 57 -11.04 -11.49 -12.59
N ILE A 58 -10.34 -10.34 -12.57
CA ILE A 58 -10.04 -9.57 -11.37
C ILE A 58 -11.20 -8.62 -11.06
N LYS A 59 -11.69 -8.62 -9.82
CA LYS A 59 -12.70 -7.66 -9.37
C LYS A 59 -12.13 -6.24 -9.40
N TYR A 60 -12.87 -5.30 -9.98
CA TYR A 60 -12.45 -3.90 -10.04
C TYR A 60 -13.60 -2.92 -9.82
N VAL A 61 -13.25 -1.71 -9.42
CA VAL A 61 -14.14 -0.56 -9.34
C VAL A 61 -13.58 0.52 -10.27
N LYS A 62 -14.37 0.91 -11.28
CA LYS A 62 -13.99 2.06 -12.12
C LYS A 62 -14.20 3.33 -11.32
N THR A 63 -13.12 4.09 -11.12
CA THR A 63 -13.09 5.39 -10.45
C THR A 63 -12.78 6.50 -11.45
N MET A 64 -12.91 7.76 -11.04
CA MET A 64 -12.41 8.88 -11.86
C MET A 64 -10.88 8.75 -12.05
N ASN A 65 -10.37 9.35 -13.13
CA ASN A 65 -8.93 9.35 -13.42
C ASN A 65 -8.15 10.28 -12.49
N GLU A 66 -8.76 11.40 -12.10
CA GLU A 66 -8.11 12.47 -11.35
C GLU A 66 -8.28 12.30 -9.84
N HIS A 67 -7.31 11.63 -9.25
CA HIS A 67 -7.10 11.58 -7.81
C HIS A 67 -5.68 11.99 -7.47
N SER A 68 -5.51 12.78 -6.41
CA SER A 68 -4.18 13.21 -5.98
C SER A 68 -3.31 12.05 -5.48
N ASN A 69 -3.95 11.03 -4.91
CA ASN A 69 -3.28 9.87 -4.29
C ASN A 69 -4.18 8.63 -4.25
N GLY A 70 -3.62 7.51 -3.77
CA GLY A 70 -4.33 6.24 -3.65
C GLY A 70 -5.48 6.27 -2.63
N THR A 71 -5.32 7.01 -1.54
CA THR A 71 -6.31 7.11 -0.46
C THR A 71 -7.60 7.79 -0.95
N GLU A 72 -7.49 8.87 -1.73
CA GLU A 72 -8.65 9.53 -2.33
C GLU A 72 -9.38 8.61 -3.32
N ARG A 73 -8.64 7.83 -4.11
CA ARG A 73 -9.23 6.82 -5.02
C ARG A 73 -9.95 5.72 -4.27
N CYS A 74 -9.37 5.22 -3.17
CA CYS A 74 -10.05 4.23 -2.32
C CYS A 74 -11.32 4.79 -1.67
N ALA A 75 -11.37 6.07 -1.34
CA ALA A 75 -12.57 6.69 -0.80
C ALA A 75 -13.72 6.70 -1.82
N GLU A 76 -13.45 7.11 -3.08
CA GLU A 76 -14.45 7.03 -4.15
C GLU A 76 -14.87 5.57 -4.41
N ALA A 77 -13.92 4.64 -4.46
CA ALA A 77 -14.23 3.23 -4.66
C ALA A 77 -15.15 2.69 -3.55
N GLY A 78 -14.92 3.07 -2.29
CA GLY A 78 -15.77 2.70 -1.16
C GLY A 78 -17.19 3.25 -1.28
N GLU A 79 -17.36 4.49 -1.77
CA GLU A 79 -18.69 5.07 -2.04
C GLU A 79 -19.41 4.30 -3.17
N ARG A 80 -18.72 3.98 -4.26
CA ARG A 80 -19.28 3.20 -5.38
C ARG A 80 -19.70 1.78 -4.96
N LEU A 81 -18.93 1.17 -4.05
CA LEU A 81 -19.25 -0.13 -3.45
C LEU A 81 -20.33 -0.03 -2.36
N LYS A 82 -20.80 1.17 -2.02
CA LYS A 82 -21.77 1.44 -0.96
C LYS A 82 -21.36 0.86 0.40
N LEU A 83 -20.05 0.99 0.73
CA LEU A 83 -19.52 0.52 2.00
C LEU A 83 -20.13 1.27 3.18
N ARG A 84 -20.34 0.56 4.29
CA ARG A 84 -20.85 1.15 5.53
C ARG A 84 -19.72 1.90 6.26
N LEU A 85 -20.04 2.92 7.01
CA LEU A 85 -19.07 3.77 7.71
C LEU A 85 -18.11 2.98 8.65
N LYS A 86 -18.55 1.83 9.17
CA LYS A 86 -17.78 0.94 10.05
C LYS A 86 -17.05 -0.20 9.31
N ASP A 87 -17.23 -0.34 8.00
CA ASP A 87 -16.51 -1.35 7.24
C ASP A 87 -15.01 -1.01 7.28
N ARG A 88 -14.20 -2.03 7.50
CA ARG A 88 -12.75 -1.90 7.55
C ARG A 88 -12.19 -1.97 6.13
N ILE A 89 -11.35 -1.02 5.80
CA ILE A 89 -10.69 -0.92 4.51
C ILE A 89 -9.20 -1.13 4.72
N VAL A 90 -8.66 -2.08 3.97
CA VAL A 90 -7.21 -2.19 3.78
C VAL A 90 -6.88 -1.56 2.43
N ASN A 91 -6.11 -0.47 2.46
CA ASN A 91 -5.56 0.18 1.27
C ASN A 91 -4.16 -0.42 1.02
N ILE A 92 -3.99 -1.15 -0.07
CA ILE A 92 -2.73 -1.78 -0.48
C ILE A 92 -2.30 -1.13 -1.78
N GLN A 93 -1.13 -0.49 -1.82
CA GLN A 93 -0.66 0.13 -3.05
C GLN A 93 -0.45 -0.94 -4.14
N GLY A 94 -0.85 -0.63 -5.40
CA GLY A 94 -0.80 -1.59 -6.52
C GLY A 94 0.62 -2.06 -6.90
N ASP A 95 1.63 -1.42 -6.36
CA ASP A 95 3.06 -1.69 -6.55
C ASP A 95 3.73 -2.42 -5.38
N GLU A 96 2.94 -3.04 -4.49
CA GLU A 96 3.41 -3.86 -3.35
C GLU A 96 3.24 -5.38 -3.61
N PRO A 97 3.90 -5.95 -4.62
CA PRO A 97 3.64 -7.34 -5.05
C PRO A 97 4.21 -8.42 -4.10
N LEU A 98 5.02 -8.03 -3.12
CA LEU A 98 5.59 -8.93 -2.12
C LEU A 98 4.76 -8.99 -0.82
N ILE A 99 3.58 -8.37 -0.81
CA ILE A 99 2.67 -8.47 0.34
C ILE A 99 2.29 -9.92 0.61
N GLU A 100 2.23 -10.31 1.88
CA GLU A 100 1.86 -11.64 2.31
C GLU A 100 0.64 -11.62 3.25
N LYS A 101 -0.04 -12.75 3.33
CA LYS A 101 -1.14 -12.98 4.28
C LYS A 101 -0.76 -12.63 5.73
N SER A 102 0.48 -12.95 6.13
CA SER A 102 1.02 -12.63 7.46
C SER A 102 1.02 -11.13 7.74
N ASN A 103 1.37 -10.30 6.75
CA ASN A 103 1.39 -8.84 6.87
C ASN A 103 -0.03 -8.28 7.04
N LEU A 104 -0.97 -8.76 6.24
CA LEU A 104 -2.38 -8.33 6.30
C LEU A 104 -3.03 -8.76 7.61
N ASN A 105 -2.74 -9.98 8.09
CA ASN A 105 -3.19 -10.44 9.40
C ASN A 105 -2.62 -9.60 10.54
N LEU A 106 -1.33 -9.25 10.49
CA LEU A 106 -0.69 -8.36 11.47
C LEU A 106 -1.37 -7.00 11.51
N LEU A 107 -1.61 -6.40 10.33
CA LEU A 107 -2.27 -5.11 10.19
C LEU A 107 -3.69 -5.13 10.79
N LEU A 108 -4.52 -6.09 10.36
CA LEU A 108 -5.91 -6.22 10.78
C LEU A 108 -6.05 -6.54 12.26
N SER A 109 -5.25 -7.48 12.79
CA SER A 109 -5.30 -7.86 14.20
C SER A 109 -4.91 -6.71 15.12
N ASN A 110 -3.91 -5.91 14.74
CA ASN A 110 -3.51 -4.74 15.52
C ASN A 110 -4.54 -3.62 15.42
N PHE A 111 -5.16 -3.40 14.26
CA PHE A 111 -6.27 -2.46 14.12
C PHE A 111 -7.45 -2.85 15.05
N GLN A 112 -7.76 -4.14 15.10
CA GLN A 112 -8.84 -4.64 15.95
C GLN A 112 -8.54 -4.53 17.45
N LYS A 113 -7.30 -4.80 17.86
CA LYS A 113 -6.85 -4.76 19.26
C LYS A 113 -6.68 -3.33 19.78
N ASN A 114 -6.15 -2.43 18.95
CA ASN A 114 -5.86 -1.06 19.33
C ASN A 114 -7.09 -0.16 19.14
N LYS A 115 -7.95 -0.09 20.15
CA LYS A 115 -9.21 0.67 20.10
C LYS A 115 -9.08 2.18 19.93
N ILE A 116 -7.88 2.73 20.12
CA ILE A 116 -7.61 4.16 19.95
C ILE A 116 -6.99 4.48 18.59
N ALA A 117 -6.67 3.48 17.78
CA ALA A 117 -6.13 3.69 16.45
C ALA A 117 -7.23 4.10 15.46
N ASP A 118 -7.03 5.22 14.78
CA ASP A 118 -7.84 5.61 13.62
C ASP A 118 -7.29 4.98 12.34
N VAL A 119 -5.96 4.82 12.28
CA VAL A 119 -5.23 4.19 11.16
C VAL A 119 -4.15 3.27 11.72
N THR A 120 -4.02 2.09 11.14
CA THR A 120 -2.81 1.27 11.32
C THR A 120 -2.06 1.13 10.00
N THR A 121 -0.74 1.05 10.09
CA THR A 121 0.16 0.83 8.97
C THR A 121 1.29 -0.12 9.36
N LEU A 122 2.19 -0.40 8.43
CA LEU A 122 3.32 -1.29 8.64
C LEU A 122 4.64 -0.56 8.41
N HIS A 123 5.71 -1.06 9.03
CA HIS A 123 7.07 -0.62 8.77
C HIS A 123 8.04 -1.80 8.82
N ARG A 124 9.23 -1.60 8.24
CA ARG A 124 10.38 -2.50 8.37
C ARG A 124 11.53 -1.77 9.02
N ASN A 125 12.25 -2.44 9.90
CA ASN A 125 13.46 -1.91 10.50
C ASN A 125 14.67 -2.36 9.68
N ILE A 126 15.25 -1.45 8.92
CA ILE A 126 16.43 -1.70 8.07
C ILE A 126 17.49 -0.59 8.23
N GLN A 127 18.74 -0.94 7.97
CA GLN A 127 19.76 0.08 7.82
C GLN A 127 19.44 0.92 6.59
N SER A 128 19.23 2.22 6.82
CA SER A 128 18.98 3.20 5.76
C SER A 128 19.76 4.48 6.06
N ARG A 129 20.44 5.00 5.07
CA ARG A 129 21.17 6.27 5.16
C ARG A 129 21.13 6.98 3.82
N ASN A 130 20.80 8.29 3.87
CA ASN A 130 20.73 9.16 2.69
C ASN A 130 19.83 8.65 1.54
N ASP A 131 18.83 7.84 1.85
CA ASP A 131 17.89 7.35 0.85
C ASP A 131 16.56 8.13 0.92
N GLN A 132 16.42 9.12 0.05
CA GLN A 132 15.21 9.95 -0.07
C GLN A 132 14.04 9.25 -0.78
N ASN A 133 14.25 8.07 -1.37
CA ASN A 133 13.19 7.31 -1.99
C ASN A 133 12.34 6.58 -0.95
N THR A 134 12.95 6.15 0.15
CA THR A 134 12.22 5.53 1.26
C THR A 134 11.67 6.57 2.22
N THR A 135 10.54 6.26 2.80
CA THR A 135 9.86 7.08 3.80
C THR A 135 10.14 6.51 5.19
N LYS A 136 10.79 7.30 6.06
CA LYS A 136 11.11 6.90 7.44
C LYS A 136 10.04 7.42 8.38
N LEU A 137 9.74 6.67 9.42
CA LEU A 137 8.83 7.11 10.47
C LEU A 137 9.46 6.94 11.85
N VAL A 138 9.09 7.80 12.77
CA VAL A 138 9.44 7.70 14.20
C VAL A 138 8.18 7.49 15.00
N MET A 139 8.29 6.65 16.03
CA MET A 139 7.17 6.24 16.87
C MET A 139 7.53 6.41 18.35
N ASN A 140 6.50 6.54 19.18
CA ASN A 140 6.67 6.38 20.61
C ASN A 140 6.72 4.88 21.01
N ASN A 141 6.95 4.60 22.30
CA ASN A 141 7.04 3.24 22.85
C ASN A 141 5.74 2.42 22.74
N LYS A 142 4.62 3.04 22.32
CA LYS A 142 3.34 2.39 22.10
C LYS A 142 3.01 2.24 20.60
N ASN A 143 4.01 2.34 19.73
CA ASN A 143 3.88 2.26 18.28
C ASN A 143 3.04 3.38 17.63
N LYS A 144 2.71 4.46 18.37
CA LYS A 144 2.05 5.62 17.78
C LYS A 144 3.07 6.42 16.97
N VAL A 145 2.74 6.67 15.70
CA VAL A 145 3.57 7.48 14.80
C VAL A 145 3.58 8.92 15.27
N LEU A 146 4.78 9.47 15.45
CA LEU A 146 5.01 10.86 15.86
C LEU A 146 5.29 11.76 14.66
N TYR A 147 6.08 11.26 13.72
CA TYR A 147 6.40 11.96 12.48
C TYR A 147 6.85 10.98 11.40
N ILE A 148 6.79 11.43 10.15
CA ILE A 148 7.18 10.67 8.96
C ILE A 148 7.85 11.62 7.96
N SER A 149 8.99 11.20 7.37
CA SER A 149 9.77 12.03 6.48
C SER A 149 10.58 11.22 5.46
N ARG A 150 10.95 11.87 4.36
CA ARG A 150 11.98 11.35 3.45
C ARG A 150 13.40 11.63 3.94
N ALA A 151 13.57 12.58 4.84
CA ALA A 151 14.83 12.79 5.53
C ALA A 151 15.18 11.59 6.43
N ASP A 152 16.45 11.49 6.80
CA ASP A 152 16.91 10.45 7.73
C ASP A 152 16.50 10.78 9.17
N ILE A 153 15.36 10.27 9.59
CA ILE A 153 14.84 10.37 10.95
C ILE A 153 14.82 9.00 11.65
N PRO A 154 15.14 8.92 12.98
CA PRO A 154 15.76 9.99 13.77
C PRO A 154 17.16 10.33 13.28
N PHE A 155 17.62 11.56 13.58
CA PHE A 155 19.00 11.95 13.30
C PHE A 155 19.99 11.05 14.06
N SER A 156 21.06 10.65 13.39
CA SER A 156 22.16 9.91 13.99
C SER A 156 23.42 10.03 13.15
N ASN A 157 24.57 10.22 13.83
CA ASN A 157 25.89 10.11 13.22
C ASN A 157 26.37 8.66 13.05
N LYS A 158 25.66 7.70 13.68
CA LYS A 158 25.94 6.25 13.59
C LYS A 158 25.00 5.59 12.61
N ASN A 159 25.42 4.48 12.02
CA ASN A 159 24.53 3.60 11.30
C ASN A 159 23.51 3.00 12.29
N LEU A 160 22.23 3.23 12.03
CA LEU A 160 21.17 2.65 12.83
C LEU A 160 20.07 2.12 11.91
N ASN A 161 19.29 1.17 12.44
CA ASN A 161 18.09 0.74 11.78
C ASN A 161 17.00 1.80 11.91
N ARG A 162 16.43 2.21 10.79
CA ARG A 162 15.30 3.12 10.73
C ARG A 162 14.03 2.36 10.36
N SER A 163 12.92 2.81 10.88
CA SER A 163 11.62 2.27 10.53
C SER A 163 11.17 2.83 9.18
N ILE A 164 11.25 2.01 8.15
CA ILE A 164 10.84 2.36 6.78
C ILE A 164 9.37 2.02 6.62
N HIS A 165 8.57 3.02 6.29
CA HIS A 165 7.13 2.86 6.07
C HIS A 165 6.83 1.94 4.88
N VAL A 166 5.85 1.07 5.05
CA VAL A 166 5.26 0.24 3.99
C VAL A 166 3.90 0.82 3.62
N GLY A 167 3.67 1.05 2.33
CA GLY A 167 2.49 1.76 1.80
C GLY A 167 1.16 1.02 1.95
N ILE A 168 0.89 0.44 3.12
CA ILE A 168 -0.31 -0.34 3.41
C ILE A 168 -0.99 0.22 4.65
N PHE A 169 -2.31 0.46 4.57
CA PHE A 169 -3.09 1.09 5.64
C PHE A 169 -4.35 0.30 5.94
N CYS A 170 -4.76 0.30 7.21
CA CYS A 170 -6.09 -0.14 7.62
C CYS A 170 -6.79 0.95 8.42
N PHE A 171 -8.05 1.21 8.10
CA PHE A 171 -8.92 2.20 8.75
C PHE A 171 -10.40 1.81 8.55
N GLU A 172 -11.30 2.40 9.32
CA GLU A 172 -12.72 2.36 9.02
C GLU A 172 -13.05 3.31 7.85
N PHE A 173 -14.08 2.99 7.07
CA PHE A 173 -14.49 3.81 5.92
C PHE A 173 -14.79 5.27 6.30
N LYS A 174 -15.40 5.51 7.48
CA LYS A 174 -15.61 6.88 7.99
C LYS A 174 -14.31 7.66 8.14
N THR A 175 -13.23 7.00 8.61
CA THR A 175 -11.91 7.63 8.76
C THR A 175 -11.31 7.97 7.40
N LEU A 176 -11.45 7.08 6.42
CA LEU A 176 -11.00 7.31 5.04
C LEU A 176 -11.71 8.53 4.42
N LEU A 177 -13.03 8.65 4.60
CA LEU A 177 -13.81 9.81 4.13
C LEU A 177 -13.35 11.11 4.81
N LYS A 178 -13.08 11.06 6.13
CA LYS A 178 -12.53 12.20 6.87
C LYS A 178 -11.18 12.64 6.32
N ILE A 179 -10.26 11.70 6.07
CA ILE A 179 -8.92 11.97 5.51
C ILE A 179 -9.02 12.60 4.12
N ARG A 180 -9.92 12.10 3.26
CA ARG A 180 -10.18 12.70 1.94
C ARG A 180 -10.64 14.16 2.02
N GLY A 181 -11.39 14.52 3.05
CA GLY A 181 -11.88 15.88 3.26
C GLY A 181 -10.80 16.88 3.69
N PHE A 182 -9.64 16.44 4.14
CA PHE A 182 -8.57 17.34 4.56
C PHE A 182 -7.85 17.97 3.36
N LYS A 183 -7.53 19.27 3.47
CA LYS A 183 -6.69 19.96 2.50
C LYS A 183 -5.23 19.51 2.63
N LYS A 184 -4.52 19.45 1.51
CA LYS A 184 -3.08 19.21 1.51
C LYS A 184 -2.35 20.31 2.27
N SER A 185 -1.61 19.93 3.29
CA SER A 185 -0.82 20.84 4.10
C SER A 185 0.49 21.26 3.43
N PHE A 186 1.19 22.23 4.05
CA PHE A 186 2.54 22.61 3.66
C PHE A 186 3.52 21.43 3.80
N LEU A 187 3.47 20.72 4.92
CA LEU A 187 4.37 19.59 5.17
C LEU A 187 4.12 18.44 4.19
N GLU A 188 2.86 18.07 3.96
CA GLU A 188 2.51 17.03 2.97
C GLU A 188 3.03 17.37 1.57
N LYS A 189 2.92 18.63 1.14
CA LYS A 189 3.37 19.05 -0.19
C LYS A 189 4.89 18.95 -0.34
N ASN A 190 5.64 19.29 0.71
CA ASN A 190 7.11 19.25 0.67
C ASN A 190 7.67 17.85 0.80
N GLU A 191 7.15 17.05 1.71
CA GLU A 191 7.58 15.64 1.91
C GLU A 191 6.99 14.71 0.85
N ASN A 192 5.90 15.12 0.20
CA ASN A 192 5.11 14.28 -0.72
C ASN A 192 4.68 12.95 -0.09
N ILE A 193 4.16 13.03 1.15
CA ILE A 193 3.71 11.91 1.97
C ILE A 193 2.29 12.21 2.50
N GLU A 194 1.28 11.49 2.01
CA GLU A 194 -0.13 11.72 2.38
C GLU A 194 -0.46 11.49 3.86
N LEU A 195 0.31 10.62 4.54
CA LEU A 195 0.10 10.31 5.94
C LEU A 195 0.35 11.50 6.86
N ILE A 196 1.12 12.51 6.42
CA ILE A 196 1.38 13.73 7.18
C ILE A 196 0.09 14.48 7.48
N ARG A 197 -0.84 14.58 6.51
CA ARG A 197 -2.12 15.25 6.76
C ARG A 197 -2.94 14.55 7.85
N CYS A 198 -2.76 13.23 8.01
CA CYS A 198 -3.38 12.50 9.11
C CYS A 198 -2.83 12.98 10.45
N LEU A 199 -1.51 13.07 10.58
CA LEU A 199 -0.85 13.51 11.82
C LEU A 199 -1.20 14.95 12.18
N GLU A 200 -1.20 15.85 11.18
CA GLU A 200 -1.55 17.27 11.37
C GLU A 200 -3.03 17.49 11.75
N ASN A 201 -3.92 16.54 11.44
CA ASN A 201 -5.33 16.57 11.79
C ASN A 201 -5.69 15.61 12.93
N GLU A 202 -4.72 15.30 13.79
CA GLU A 202 -4.89 14.51 15.02
C GLU A 202 -5.41 13.07 14.79
N ILE A 203 -5.35 12.57 13.56
CA ILE A 203 -5.64 11.17 13.25
C ILE A 203 -4.56 10.31 13.90
N LYS A 204 -4.97 9.37 14.74
CA LYS A 204 -4.06 8.52 15.51
C LYS A 204 -3.58 7.37 14.65
N VAL A 205 -2.35 7.49 14.16
CA VAL A 205 -1.67 6.49 13.33
C VAL A 205 -0.77 5.62 14.18
N PHE A 206 -0.86 4.31 14.00
CA PHE A 206 0.02 3.32 14.65
C PHE A 206 0.69 2.45 13.59
N SER A 207 1.96 2.12 13.80
CA SER A 207 2.73 1.31 12.85
C SER A 207 3.33 0.07 13.52
N TYR A 208 3.32 -1.06 12.81
CA TYR A 208 3.77 -2.35 13.34
C TYR A 208 4.85 -2.95 12.44
N ASP A 209 5.87 -3.57 13.09
CA ASP A 209 7.06 -4.09 12.42
C ASP A 209 6.76 -5.41 11.69
N VAL A 210 7.11 -5.47 10.41
CA VAL A 210 7.08 -6.69 9.59
C VAL A 210 8.48 -7.26 9.42
N LYS A 211 8.59 -8.60 9.44
CA LYS A 211 9.88 -9.29 9.42
C LYS A 211 10.31 -9.72 8.01
N ASN A 212 9.36 -9.94 7.11
CA ASN A 212 9.66 -10.31 5.74
C ASN A 212 10.06 -9.10 4.88
N GLU A 213 10.73 -9.39 3.77
CA GLU A 213 11.14 -8.35 2.83
C GLU A 213 9.94 -7.88 2.00
N LEU A 214 9.55 -6.62 2.21
CA LEU A 214 8.55 -5.93 1.38
C LEU A 214 9.27 -4.86 0.57
N ILE A 215 9.06 -4.87 -0.74
CA ILE A 215 9.65 -3.91 -1.68
C ILE A 215 8.54 -3.37 -2.55
N GLY A 216 8.20 -2.10 -2.35
CA GLY A 216 7.37 -1.34 -3.28
C GLY A 216 8.17 -1.03 -4.56
N VAL A 217 7.56 -1.23 -5.71
CA VAL A 217 8.23 -1.03 -7.01
C VAL A 217 8.07 0.41 -7.46
N ASP A 218 9.14 1.20 -7.36
CA ASP A 218 9.18 2.58 -7.85
C ASP A 218 10.22 2.80 -8.95
N THR A 219 11.27 1.96 -8.98
CA THR A 219 12.40 2.03 -9.91
C THR A 219 12.53 0.73 -10.72
N MET A 220 13.35 0.79 -11.78
CA MET A 220 13.67 -0.42 -12.56
C MET A 220 14.51 -1.42 -11.76
N GLU A 221 15.32 -0.95 -10.84
CA GLU A 221 16.14 -1.80 -9.97
C GLU A 221 15.24 -2.61 -9.02
N GLU A 222 14.33 -1.94 -8.33
CA GLU A 222 13.32 -2.60 -7.48
C GLU A 222 12.46 -3.58 -8.26
N PHE A 223 12.03 -3.20 -9.48
CA PHE A 223 11.28 -4.10 -10.36
C PHE A 223 12.06 -5.39 -10.67
N LYS A 224 13.36 -5.28 -11.04
CA LYS A 224 14.21 -6.44 -11.31
C LYS A 224 14.39 -7.31 -10.06
N LYS A 225 14.60 -6.70 -8.89
CA LYS A 225 14.73 -7.41 -7.62
C LYS A 225 13.46 -8.17 -7.26
N VAL A 226 12.30 -7.50 -7.33
CA VAL A 226 10.99 -8.12 -7.08
C VAL A 226 10.70 -9.24 -8.07
N LYS A 227 11.00 -9.04 -9.36
CA LYS A 227 10.86 -10.05 -10.38
C LYS A 227 11.66 -11.31 -10.02
N LEU A 228 12.92 -11.15 -9.65
CA LEU A 228 13.78 -12.28 -9.26
C LEU A 228 13.23 -13.03 -8.04
N ILE A 229 12.74 -12.30 -7.02
CA ILE A 229 12.15 -12.90 -5.82
C ILE A 229 10.92 -13.74 -6.19
N LEU A 230 10.00 -13.19 -6.97
CA LEU A 230 8.76 -13.87 -7.34
C LEU A 230 9.02 -15.07 -8.28
N GLU A 231 9.98 -14.96 -9.21
CA GLU A 231 10.34 -16.05 -10.14
C GLU A 231 11.05 -17.20 -9.44
N ASN A 232 11.72 -16.96 -8.32
CA ASN A 232 12.36 -17.99 -7.51
C ASN A 232 11.43 -18.60 -6.43
N ASP A 233 10.27 -18.02 -6.19
CA ASP A 233 9.27 -18.53 -5.23
C ASP A 233 8.41 -19.62 -5.89
N LYS A 234 8.83 -20.92 -5.72
CA LYS A 234 8.09 -22.08 -6.25
C LYS A 234 6.63 -22.12 -5.78
N ARG A 235 6.36 -21.78 -4.51
CA ARG A 235 4.99 -21.79 -3.97
C ARG A 235 4.12 -20.74 -4.69
N TYR A 236 4.70 -19.58 -4.94
CA TYR A 236 4.03 -18.52 -5.67
C TYR A 236 3.78 -18.89 -7.15
N SER A 237 4.74 -19.54 -7.80
CA SER A 237 4.58 -20.07 -9.16
C SER A 237 3.42 -21.05 -9.27
N ASP A 238 3.31 -21.99 -8.33
CA ASP A 238 2.20 -22.95 -8.28
C ASP A 238 0.85 -22.28 -8.00
N GLN A 239 0.86 -21.27 -7.13
CA GLN A 239 -0.32 -20.48 -6.79
C GLN A 239 -0.85 -19.68 -7.99
N ILE A 240 0.03 -18.97 -8.70
CA ILE A 240 -0.32 -18.24 -9.92
C ILE A 240 -0.92 -19.19 -10.96
N ASN A 241 -0.35 -20.34 -11.17
CA ASN A 241 -0.88 -21.31 -12.13
C ASN A 241 -2.30 -21.75 -11.79
N LYS A 242 -2.65 -21.91 -10.53
CA LYS A 242 -4.04 -22.23 -10.10
C LYS A 242 -5.04 -21.13 -10.41
N PHE A 243 -4.67 -19.84 -10.28
CA PHE A 243 -5.54 -18.73 -10.67
C PHE A 243 -5.87 -18.71 -12.15
N TYR A 244 -5.08 -19.41 -13.01
CA TYR A 244 -5.25 -19.45 -14.47
C TYR A 244 -6.00 -20.64 -14.99
N THR A 245 -6.10 -21.71 -14.22
CA THR A 245 -6.93 -22.86 -14.60
C THR A 245 -8.42 -22.58 -14.37
N LEU A 246 -8.74 -21.46 -13.70
CA LEU A 246 -10.09 -21.05 -13.34
C LEU A 246 -10.59 -19.82 -14.14
N ALA A 247 -9.79 -19.24 -15.03
CA ALA A 247 -10.10 -18.13 -15.93
C ALA A 247 -10.08 -18.59 -17.39
#